data_209fb718fbb525f7a62ea92fe7bdc680
#
_entry.id   209fb718fbb525f7a62ea92fe7bdc680
#
_cell.length_a   1.000
_cell.length_b   1.000
_cell.length_c   1.000
_cell.angle_alpha   90.00
_cell.angle_beta   90.00
_cell.angle_gamma   90.00
#
_symmetry.space_group_name_H-M   'P 1'
#
loop_
_entity.id
_entity.type
_entity.pdbx_description
1 polymer ?
#
loop_
_entity_poly.entity_id
_entity_poly.type
_entity_poly.pdbx_seq_one_letter_code
_entity_poly.pdbx_strand_id
1 'polypeptide(L)'
;MSIYNLQKIVMPHIILRPVQVGDEIALNAAVNRSLESLQKWMPWAKEPSLAATQNFVHASAIGWKNKTENNFPMTVIHKETQQIIGTSGFNEDSIIAAGIYTIGYWLDIAFQGQGLVTEFVNGLTRYALDGLEAKAVHIQIDTANHKSIAVANRLGFVHTLPTDQEQASNTILFKRVNTCLLPPIHITWHTKKCSNITLYKPTN
;
A
#
# COMPACT_ATOMS: atom_id res chain seq x y z
N MET A 1 -16.29 -5.69 -6.73
CA MET A 1 -15.94 -4.36 -7.36
C MET A 1 -14.62 -4.52 -8.08
N SER A 2 -14.30 -3.75 -9.18
CA SER A 2 -13.00 -3.86 -9.85
C SER A 2 -12.05 -2.78 -9.34
N ILE A 3 -10.81 -3.17 -9.03
CA ILE A 3 -9.76 -2.25 -8.57
C ILE A 3 -9.47 -1.13 -9.58
N TYR A 4 -9.59 -1.40 -10.87
CA TYR A 4 -9.34 -0.43 -11.94
C TYR A 4 -10.31 0.78 -11.94
N ASN A 5 -11.39 0.69 -11.19
CA ASN A 5 -12.33 1.80 -11.04
C ASN A 5 -12.00 2.68 -9.84
N LEU A 6 -11.02 2.32 -9.01
CA LEU A 6 -10.63 3.10 -7.85
C LEU A 6 -10.13 4.48 -8.26
N GLN A 7 -10.66 5.51 -7.61
CA GLN A 7 -10.18 6.89 -7.73
C GLN A 7 -9.33 7.28 -6.53
N LYS A 8 -9.81 7.01 -5.34
CA LYS A 8 -9.10 7.28 -4.09
C LYS A 8 -9.72 6.53 -2.91
N ILE A 9 -8.92 6.35 -1.88
CA ILE A 9 -9.33 5.91 -0.55
C ILE A 9 -9.00 7.04 0.43
N VAL A 10 -9.99 7.49 1.19
CA VAL A 10 -9.85 8.61 2.15
C VAL A 10 -9.97 8.06 3.55
N MET A 11 -8.99 8.38 4.38
CA MET A 11 -8.88 8.00 5.79
C MET A 11 -8.74 9.26 6.66
N PRO A 12 -8.65 9.13 7.99
CA PRO A 12 -8.53 10.31 8.87
C PRO A 12 -7.38 11.24 8.51
N HIS A 13 -6.18 10.72 8.30
CA HIS A 13 -4.97 11.52 8.05
C HIS A 13 -4.38 11.30 6.65
N ILE A 14 -4.80 10.25 5.93
CA ILE A 14 -4.21 9.82 4.66
C ILE A 14 -5.26 9.79 3.55
N ILE A 15 -4.80 10.16 2.35
CA ILE A 15 -5.49 9.87 1.09
C ILE A 15 -4.57 8.96 0.27
N LEU A 16 -5.11 7.83 -0.19
CA LEU A 16 -4.46 6.99 -1.21
C LEU A 16 -5.18 7.21 -2.55
N ARG A 17 -4.43 7.38 -3.62
CA ARG A 17 -4.95 7.38 -4.99
C ARG A 17 -3.98 6.72 -5.95
N PRO A 18 -4.43 6.22 -7.09
CA PRO A 18 -3.52 5.77 -8.14
C PRO A 18 -2.39 6.77 -8.40
N VAL A 19 -1.17 6.26 -8.61
CA VAL A 19 -0.05 7.08 -9.06
C VAL A 19 -0.40 7.70 -10.41
N GLN A 20 -0.10 8.97 -10.60
CA GLN A 20 -0.40 9.73 -11.82
C GLN A 20 0.77 10.59 -12.25
N VAL A 21 0.83 10.90 -13.55
CA VAL A 21 1.80 11.85 -14.10
C VAL A 21 1.67 13.18 -13.38
N GLY A 22 2.79 13.76 -12.98
CA GLY A 22 2.88 14.96 -12.13
C GLY A 22 3.29 14.67 -10.68
N ASP A 23 3.28 13.39 -10.24
CA ASP A 23 3.72 13.01 -8.89
C ASP A 23 5.24 12.92 -8.75
N GLU A 24 5.99 12.85 -9.85
CA GLU A 24 7.40 12.45 -9.90
C GLU A 24 8.31 13.34 -9.06
N ILE A 25 8.14 14.66 -9.11
CA ILE A 25 9.00 15.59 -8.37
C ILE A 25 8.80 15.43 -6.86
N ALA A 26 7.55 15.36 -6.42
CA ALA A 26 7.24 15.23 -5.00
C ALA A 26 7.64 13.86 -4.45
N LEU A 27 7.40 12.77 -5.23
CA LEU A 27 7.85 11.43 -4.86
C LEU A 27 9.37 11.34 -4.80
N ASN A 28 10.08 11.86 -5.80
CA ASN A 28 11.55 11.84 -5.80
C ASN A 28 12.12 12.62 -4.61
N ALA A 29 11.54 13.77 -4.26
CA ALA A 29 11.93 14.52 -3.08
C ALA A 29 11.76 13.71 -1.78
N ALA A 30 10.64 12.98 -1.63
CA ALA A 30 10.39 12.10 -0.49
C ALA A 30 11.35 10.90 -0.45
N VAL A 31 11.66 10.29 -1.60
CA VAL A 31 12.67 9.23 -1.73
C VAL A 31 14.03 9.72 -1.25
N ASN A 32 14.50 10.87 -1.76
CA ASN A 32 15.83 11.39 -1.42
C ASN A 32 15.96 11.79 0.06
N ARG A 33 14.88 12.33 0.69
CA ARG A 33 14.88 12.56 2.14
C ARG A 33 14.99 11.26 2.95
N SER A 34 14.50 10.16 2.42
CA SER A 34 14.40 8.88 3.11
C SER A 34 15.44 7.85 2.65
N LEU A 35 16.39 8.24 1.80
CA LEU A 35 17.23 7.36 1.01
C LEU A 35 17.96 6.32 1.85
N GLU A 36 18.65 6.73 2.91
CA GLU A 36 19.39 5.82 3.81
C GLU A 36 18.48 4.75 4.43
N SER A 37 17.25 5.13 4.81
CA SER A 37 16.27 4.20 5.36
C SER A 37 15.72 3.25 4.30
N LEU A 38 15.44 3.77 3.10
CA LEU A 38 14.87 2.98 2.01
C LEU A 38 15.85 1.96 1.45
N GLN A 39 17.12 2.31 1.30
CA GLN A 39 18.15 1.42 0.77
C GLN A 39 18.35 0.14 1.60
N LYS A 40 17.95 0.15 2.87
CA LYS A 40 18.01 -1.02 3.74
C LYS A 40 17.00 -2.10 3.34
N TRP A 41 15.84 -1.70 2.76
CA TRP A 41 14.71 -2.59 2.55
C TRP A 41 14.21 -2.64 1.10
N MET A 42 14.53 -1.61 0.30
CA MET A 42 14.00 -1.42 -1.04
C MET A 42 15.11 -1.48 -2.08
N PRO A 43 15.25 -2.60 -2.82
CA PRO A 43 16.30 -2.75 -3.84
C PRO A 43 16.31 -1.63 -4.89
N TRP A 44 15.14 -1.10 -5.27
CA TRP A 44 15.00 -0.01 -6.23
C TRP A 44 15.58 1.33 -5.73
N ALA A 45 15.70 1.54 -4.42
CA ALA A 45 16.25 2.77 -3.86
C ALA A 45 17.76 2.93 -4.07
N LYS A 46 18.43 1.96 -4.71
CA LYS A 46 19.82 2.08 -5.17
C LYS A 46 19.96 3.11 -6.30
N GLU A 47 18.89 3.38 -7.03
CA GLU A 47 18.83 4.37 -8.12
C GLU A 47 17.79 5.47 -7.78
N PRO A 48 18.17 6.47 -6.97
CA PRO A 48 17.25 7.49 -6.47
C PRO A 48 17.08 8.69 -7.41
N SER A 49 17.44 8.57 -8.68
CA SER A 49 17.37 9.66 -9.64
C SER A 49 15.95 10.08 -9.95
N LEU A 50 15.77 11.34 -10.35
CA LEU A 50 14.48 11.82 -10.84
C LEU A 50 14.03 11.02 -12.07
N ALA A 51 14.93 10.63 -12.94
CA ALA A 51 14.63 9.83 -14.12
C ALA A 51 14.05 8.45 -13.74
N ALA A 52 14.61 7.77 -12.72
CA ALA A 52 14.06 6.51 -12.22
C ALA A 52 12.65 6.70 -11.65
N THR A 53 12.41 7.78 -10.90
CA THR A 53 11.08 8.10 -10.36
C THR A 53 10.09 8.44 -11.49
N GLN A 54 10.51 9.18 -12.52
CA GLN A 54 9.68 9.46 -13.70
C GLN A 54 9.26 8.18 -14.41
N ASN A 55 10.20 7.25 -14.64
CA ASN A 55 9.92 5.96 -15.25
C ASN A 55 8.89 5.16 -14.43
N PHE A 56 9.06 5.10 -13.10
CA PHE A 56 8.10 4.47 -12.20
C PHE A 56 6.70 5.11 -12.30
N VAL A 57 6.61 6.44 -12.25
CA VAL A 57 5.32 7.17 -12.31
C VAL A 57 4.63 6.93 -13.66
N HIS A 58 5.37 7.03 -14.76
CA HIS A 58 4.80 6.83 -16.10
C HIS A 58 4.33 5.40 -16.31
N ALA A 59 5.14 4.39 -15.95
CA ALA A 59 4.76 2.98 -16.03
C ALA A 59 3.51 2.70 -15.19
N SER A 60 3.48 3.18 -13.93
CA SER A 60 2.34 3.02 -13.04
C SER A 60 1.06 3.64 -13.60
N ALA A 61 1.13 4.87 -14.12
CA ALA A 61 -0.03 5.56 -14.71
C ALA A 61 -0.57 4.82 -15.93
N ILE A 62 0.32 4.26 -16.77
CA ILE A 62 -0.05 3.44 -17.93
C ILE A 62 -0.70 2.13 -17.46
N GLY A 63 -0.13 1.44 -16.46
CA GLY A 63 -0.68 0.19 -15.90
C GLY A 63 -2.11 0.39 -15.39
N TRP A 64 -2.35 1.43 -14.60
CA TRP A 64 -3.68 1.78 -14.12
C TRP A 64 -4.67 2.08 -15.26
N LYS A 65 -4.23 2.74 -16.32
CA LYS A 65 -5.06 3.09 -17.50
C LYS A 65 -5.40 1.86 -18.33
N ASN A 66 -4.42 1.01 -18.62
CA ASN A 66 -4.56 -0.10 -19.55
C ASN A 66 -5.21 -1.34 -18.91
N LYS A 67 -5.30 -1.40 -17.57
CA LYS A 67 -5.93 -2.51 -16.82
C LYS A 67 -5.25 -3.87 -17.09
N THR A 68 -3.96 -3.87 -17.30
CA THR A 68 -3.19 -5.08 -17.67
C THR A 68 -2.24 -5.56 -16.59
N GLU A 69 -2.10 -4.81 -15.51
CA GLU A 69 -1.11 -5.03 -14.48
C GLU A 69 -1.70 -5.76 -13.26
N ASN A 70 -0.86 -6.55 -12.58
CA ASN A 70 -1.14 -7.05 -11.22
C ASN A 70 -0.55 -6.13 -10.14
N ASN A 71 0.05 -5.03 -10.55
CA ASN A 71 0.70 -4.04 -9.70
C ASN A 71 -0.12 -2.74 -9.70
N PHE A 72 -0.57 -2.32 -8.53
CA PHE A 72 -1.49 -1.18 -8.34
C PHE A 72 -0.89 -0.17 -7.36
N PRO A 73 0.22 0.48 -7.71
CA PRO A 73 0.85 1.46 -6.84
C PRO A 73 -0.03 2.69 -6.67
N MET A 74 -0.11 3.15 -5.44
CA MET A 74 -0.87 4.33 -5.03
C MET A 74 0.05 5.33 -4.35
N THR A 75 -0.17 6.60 -4.63
CA THR A 75 0.49 7.69 -3.93
C THR A 75 -0.14 7.88 -2.56
N VAL A 76 0.69 7.96 -1.52
CA VAL A 76 0.29 8.28 -0.15
C VAL A 76 0.37 9.78 0.05
N ILE A 77 -0.77 10.42 0.34
CA ILE A 77 -0.89 11.86 0.53
C ILE A 77 -1.28 12.13 1.98
N HIS A 78 -0.52 12.97 2.67
CA HIS A 78 -0.89 13.46 4.00
C HIS A 78 -2.02 14.46 3.87
N LYS A 79 -3.16 14.18 4.49
CA LYS A 79 -4.42 14.89 4.22
C LYS A 79 -4.38 16.36 4.63
N GLU A 80 -3.74 16.69 5.73
CA GLU A 80 -3.67 18.06 6.22
C GLU A 80 -2.73 18.93 5.36
N THR A 81 -1.52 18.44 5.08
CA THR A 81 -0.50 19.20 4.35
C THR A 81 -0.60 19.04 2.84
N GLN A 82 -1.40 18.11 2.35
CA GLN A 82 -1.52 17.73 0.93
C GLN A 82 -0.18 17.29 0.29
N GLN A 83 0.81 16.98 1.10
CA GLN A 83 2.12 16.49 0.64
C GLN A 83 2.05 15.02 0.26
N ILE A 84 2.75 14.67 -0.81
CA ILE A 84 3.05 13.28 -1.15
C ILE A 84 4.19 12.82 -0.23
N ILE A 85 3.92 11.76 0.52
CA ILE A 85 4.79 11.28 1.60
C ILE A 85 5.20 9.81 1.43
N GLY A 86 4.90 9.19 0.31
CA GLY A 86 5.29 7.80 0.05
C GLY A 86 4.43 7.14 -1.02
N THR A 87 4.61 5.84 -1.17
CA THR A 87 3.72 4.98 -1.96
C THR A 87 3.30 3.75 -1.17
N SER A 88 2.13 3.25 -1.51
CA SER A 88 1.61 1.97 -1.07
C SER A 88 0.74 1.39 -2.17
N GLY A 89 0.17 0.22 -1.96
CA GLY A 89 -0.74 -0.39 -2.92
C GLY A 89 -0.56 -1.89 -2.96
N PHE A 90 -1.16 -2.51 -3.98
CA PHE A 90 -1.00 -3.94 -4.21
C PHE A 90 0.10 -4.14 -5.25
N ASN A 91 1.14 -4.89 -4.88
CA ASN A 91 2.33 -5.10 -5.68
C ASN A 91 2.19 -6.33 -6.62
N GLU A 92 3.24 -6.59 -7.40
CA GLU A 92 3.32 -7.68 -8.38
C GLU A 92 3.18 -9.09 -7.80
N ASP A 93 3.42 -9.27 -6.48
CA ASP A 93 3.23 -10.56 -5.80
C ASP A 93 1.74 -10.87 -5.55
N SER A 94 0.84 -9.98 -5.95
CA SER A 94 -0.59 -10.21 -5.89
C SER A 94 -1.04 -11.24 -6.91
N ILE A 95 -1.86 -12.21 -6.47
CA ILE A 95 -2.46 -13.24 -7.34
C ILE A 95 -3.95 -12.92 -7.48
N ILE A 96 -4.25 -11.89 -8.27
CA ILE A 96 -5.60 -11.33 -8.39
C ILE A 96 -6.64 -12.38 -8.79
N ALA A 97 -6.29 -13.29 -9.72
CA ALA A 97 -7.17 -14.38 -10.15
C ALA A 97 -7.53 -15.35 -8.99
N ALA A 98 -6.65 -15.47 -8.00
CA ALA A 98 -6.90 -16.25 -6.78
C ALA A 98 -7.60 -15.42 -5.68
N GLY A 99 -7.79 -14.13 -5.86
CA GLY A 99 -8.33 -13.20 -4.86
C GLY A 99 -7.32 -12.86 -3.76
N ILE A 100 -6.01 -12.92 -4.06
CA ILE A 100 -4.93 -12.61 -3.11
C ILE A 100 -4.30 -11.28 -3.51
N TYR A 101 -4.25 -10.34 -2.55
CA TYR A 101 -3.68 -9.02 -2.73
C TYR A 101 -2.50 -8.82 -1.78
N THR A 102 -1.32 -8.51 -2.30
CA THR A 102 -0.10 -8.30 -1.50
C THR A 102 0.20 -6.83 -1.39
N ILE A 103 0.20 -6.30 -0.16
CA ILE A 103 0.44 -4.87 0.11
C ILE A 103 1.94 -4.62 0.22
N GLY A 104 2.44 -3.68 -0.60
CA GLY A 104 3.75 -3.05 -0.45
C GLY A 104 3.61 -1.60 0.01
N TYR A 105 4.62 -1.08 0.72
CA TYR A 105 4.63 0.32 1.16
C TYR A 105 6.00 0.84 1.55
N TRP A 106 6.14 2.15 1.44
CA TRP A 106 7.16 2.94 2.10
C TRP A 106 6.62 4.32 2.47
N LEU A 107 7.25 4.96 3.46
CA LEU A 107 6.85 6.27 3.96
C LEU A 107 8.08 7.15 4.17
N ASP A 108 7.95 8.43 3.81
CA ASP A 108 8.94 9.47 4.07
C ASP A 108 9.32 9.50 5.56
N ILE A 109 10.63 9.55 5.83
CA ILE A 109 11.18 9.50 7.18
C ILE A 109 10.61 10.59 8.10
N ALA A 110 10.30 11.77 7.54
CA ALA A 110 9.71 12.89 8.28
C ALA A 110 8.30 12.60 8.82
N PHE A 111 7.61 11.61 8.27
CA PHE A 111 6.24 11.21 8.65
C PHE A 111 6.17 9.86 9.36
N GLN A 112 7.32 9.23 9.64
CA GLN A 112 7.36 7.99 10.40
C GLN A 112 7.02 8.20 11.89
N GLY A 113 6.62 7.13 12.58
CA GLY A 113 6.32 7.16 14.03
C GLY A 113 4.95 7.74 14.40
N GLN A 114 4.16 8.21 13.44
CA GLN A 114 2.85 8.86 13.66
C GLN A 114 1.65 7.91 13.45
N GLY A 115 1.88 6.62 13.25
CA GLY A 115 0.81 5.64 13.02
C GLY A 115 0.27 5.60 11.58
N LEU A 116 0.74 6.48 10.68
CA LEU A 116 0.21 6.64 9.33
C LEU A 116 0.31 5.36 8.48
N VAL A 117 1.42 4.60 8.60
CA VAL A 117 1.55 3.30 7.91
C VAL A 117 0.48 2.33 8.38
N THR A 118 0.24 2.23 9.70
CA THR A 118 -0.82 1.39 10.25
C THR A 118 -2.19 1.81 9.72
N GLU A 119 -2.43 3.12 9.61
CA GLU A 119 -3.68 3.68 9.09
C GLU A 119 -3.91 3.25 7.64
N PHE A 120 -2.97 3.51 6.73
CA PHE A 120 -3.23 3.21 5.33
C PHE A 120 -3.15 1.71 5.00
N VAL A 121 -2.36 0.91 5.70
CA VAL A 121 -2.39 -0.56 5.56
C VAL A 121 -3.73 -1.12 6.05
N ASN A 122 -4.29 -0.61 7.15
CA ASN A 122 -5.65 -0.95 7.59
C ASN A 122 -6.69 -0.60 6.50
N GLY A 123 -6.59 0.61 5.94
CA GLY A 123 -7.48 1.08 4.88
C GLY A 123 -7.43 0.21 3.63
N LEU A 124 -6.21 -0.12 3.15
CA LEU A 124 -6.03 -1.02 2.00
C LEU A 124 -6.54 -2.44 2.28
N THR A 125 -6.30 -2.95 3.50
CA THR A 125 -6.77 -4.28 3.90
C THR A 125 -8.30 -4.35 3.86
N ARG A 126 -8.99 -3.34 4.39
CA ARG A 126 -10.46 -3.26 4.32
C ARG A 126 -10.95 -3.10 2.90
N TYR A 127 -10.32 -2.24 2.11
CA TYR A 127 -10.69 -2.08 0.71
C TYR A 127 -10.54 -3.39 -0.08
N ALA A 128 -9.46 -4.15 0.16
CA ALA A 128 -9.30 -5.45 -0.48
C ALA A 128 -10.37 -6.46 -0.04
N LEU A 129 -10.55 -6.65 1.26
CA LEU A 129 -11.44 -7.69 1.79
C LEU A 129 -12.92 -7.33 1.61
N ASP A 130 -13.33 -6.10 1.92
CA ASP A 130 -14.74 -5.69 1.91
C ASP A 130 -15.16 -5.07 0.57
N GLY A 131 -14.25 -4.34 -0.11
CA GLY A 131 -14.53 -3.66 -1.37
C GLY A 131 -14.29 -4.50 -2.61
N LEU A 132 -13.18 -5.25 -2.65
CA LEU A 132 -12.80 -6.12 -3.77
C LEU A 132 -13.17 -7.59 -3.54
N GLU A 133 -13.72 -7.94 -2.37
CA GLU A 133 -14.08 -9.32 -1.99
C GLU A 133 -12.88 -10.28 -2.05
N ALA A 134 -11.70 -9.77 -1.64
CA ALA A 134 -10.48 -10.55 -1.61
C ALA A 134 -10.60 -11.73 -0.64
N LYS A 135 -10.00 -12.87 -1.00
CA LYS A 135 -9.90 -14.03 -0.12
C LYS A 135 -8.81 -13.87 0.93
N ALA A 136 -7.76 -13.11 0.60
CA ALA A 136 -6.66 -12.83 1.52
C ALA A 136 -5.93 -11.53 1.14
N VAL A 137 -5.37 -10.90 2.16
CA VAL A 137 -4.38 -9.84 2.03
C VAL A 137 -3.07 -10.32 2.61
N HIS A 138 -2.00 -10.13 1.88
CA HIS A 138 -0.65 -10.51 2.26
C HIS A 138 0.22 -9.26 2.47
N ILE A 139 1.26 -9.41 3.31
CA ILE A 139 2.39 -8.48 3.43
C ILE A 139 3.64 -9.34 3.54
N GLN A 140 4.60 -9.18 2.64
CA GLN A 140 5.89 -9.85 2.72
C GLN A 140 6.91 -8.89 3.32
N ILE A 141 7.60 -9.32 4.38
CA ILE A 141 8.45 -8.45 5.20
C ILE A 141 9.77 -9.15 5.47
N ASP A 142 10.88 -8.44 5.28
CA ASP A 142 12.21 -8.89 5.72
C ASP A 142 12.23 -9.12 7.25
N THR A 143 12.81 -10.23 7.70
CA THR A 143 12.85 -10.64 9.12
C THR A 143 13.51 -9.61 10.04
N ALA A 144 14.42 -8.79 9.50
CA ALA A 144 15.09 -7.72 10.23
C ALA A 144 14.26 -6.39 10.25
N ASN A 145 13.19 -6.27 9.45
CA ASN A 145 12.38 -5.06 9.40
C ASN A 145 11.32 -5.02 10.52
N HIS A 146 11.79 -4.88 11.76
CA HIS A 146 10.93 -4.88 12.94
C HIS A 146 9.83 -3.81 12.92
N LYS A 147 10.06 -2.66 12.24
CA LYS A 147 9.04 -1.62 12.10
C LYS A 147 7.84 -2.11 11.27
N SER A 148 8.09 -2.75 10.14
CA SER A 148 7.03 -3.32 9.29
C SER A 148 6.35 -4.52 9.95
N ILE A 149 7.11 -5.38 10.64
CA ILE A 149 6.56 -6.49 11.44
C ILE A 149 5.61 -5.97 12.51
N ALA A 150 5.96 -4.88 13.20
CA ALA A 150 5.09 -4.28 14.21
C ALA A 150 3.77 -3.74 13.62
N VAL A 151 3.76 -3.24 12.38
CA VAL A 151 2.54 -2.84 11.66
C VAL A 151 1.65 -4.06 11.40
N ALA A 152 2.20 -5.14 10.84
CA ALA A 152 1.46 -6.37 10.55
C ALA A 152 0.84 -6.95 11.83
N ASN A 153 1.61 -7.05 12.91
CA ASN A 153 1.15 -7.57 14.20
C ASN A 153 0.03 -6.70 14.80
N ARG A 154 0.18 -5.36 14.76
CA ARG A 154 -0.83 -4.42 15.27
C ARG A 154 -2.17 -4.53 14.54
N LEU A 155 -2.11 -4.86 13.26
CA LEU A 155 -3.29 -5.09 12.43
C LEU A 155 -3.78 -6.55 12.49
N GLY A 156 -3.18 -7.40 13.34
CA GLY A 156 -3.58 -8.77 13.54
C GLY A 156 -3.42 -9.65 12.31
N PHE A 157 -2.43 -9.35 11.47
CA PHE A 157 -1.99 -10.29 10.45
C PHE A 157 -1.29 -11.47 11.13
N VAL A 158 -1.55 -12.66 10.65
CA VAL A 158 -0.92 -13.90 11.14
C VAL A 158 0.20 -14.26 10.20
N HIS A 159 1.41 -14.48 10.73
CA HIS A 159 2.48 -14.99 9.90
C HIS A 159 2.23 -16.47 9.55
N THR A 160 2.50 -16.84 8.33
CA THR A 160 2.46 -18.22 7.88
C THR A 160 3.80 -18.90 8.17
N LEU A 161 3.80 -20.21 8.26
CA LEU A 161 5.07 -20.94 8.28
C LEU A 161 5.81 -20.65 6.98
N PRO A 162 7.11 -20.32 7.06
CA PRO A 162 7.88 -19.99 5.87
C PRO A 162 7.95 -21.18 4.92
N THR A 163 7.73 -20.92 3.64
CA THR A 163 8.03 -21.85 2.57
C THR A 163 9.54 -21.94 2.36
N ASP A 164 10.02 -22.95 1.63
CA ASP A 164 11.45 -23.07 1.31
C ASP A 164 12.00 -21.81 0.59
N GLN A 165 11.18 -21.16 -0.24
CA GLN A 165 11.53 -19.90 -0.91
C GLN A 165 11.63 -18.72 0.06
N GLU A 166 10.75 -18.62 1.04
CA GLU A 166 10.77 -17.58 2.06
C GLU A 166 11.93 -17.73 3.01
N GLN A 167 12.30 -18.97 3.35
CA GLN A 167 13.52 -19.25 4.12
C GLN A 167 14.78 -18.80 3.38
N ALA A 168 14.84 -19.02 2.07
CA ALA A 168 15.95 -18.60 1.24
C ALA A 168 16.03 -17.07 1.04
N SER A 169 14.90 -16.35 1.09
CA SER A 169 14.81 -14.91 0.88
C SER A 169 14.87 -14.06 2.16
N ASN A 170 14.98 -14.70 3.32
CA ASN A 170 14.97 -14.02 4.63
C ASN A 170 13.72 -13.18 4.90
N THR A 171 12.56 -13.58 4.33
CA THR A 171 11.28 -12.89 4.45
C THR A 171 10.24 -13.70 5.20
N ILE A 172 9.29 -13.00 5.79
CA ILE A 172 8.11 -13.58 6.46
C ILE A 172 6.88 -13.11 5.71
N LEU A 173 5.99 -14.05 5.38
CA LEU A 173 4.67 -13.76 4.84
C LEU A 173 3.66 -13.60 5.97
N PHE A 174 3.03 -12.43 6.04
CA PHE A 174 1.91 -12.14 6.92
C PHE A 174 0.61 -12.18 6.10
N LYS A 175 -0.43 -12.84 6.66
CA LYS A 175 -1.71 -13.06 6.00
C LYS A 175 -2.88 -12.58 6.85
N ARG A 176 -3.90 -12.01 6.19
CA ARG A 176 -5.19 -11.70 6.78
C ARG A 176 -6.33 -12.07 5.83
N VAL A 177 -7.44 -12.61 6.39
CA VAL A 177 -8.57 -13.14 5.59
C VAL A 177 -9.91 -12.51 5.93
N ASN A 178 -9.98 -11.64 6.93
CA ASN A 178 -11.20 -10.93 7.32
C ASN A 178 -10.86 -9.58 7.99
N THR A 179 -11.86 -8.74 8.13
CA THR A 179 -11.74 -7.43 8.77
C THR A 179 -12.10 -7.43 10.26
N CYS A 180 -12.55 -8.57 10.81
CA CYS A 180 -12.79 -8.72 12.24
C CYS A 180 -11.49 -8.42 13.02
N LEU A 181 -11.57 -7.71 14.13
CA LEU A 181 -10.42 -7.32 14.95
C LEU A 181 -9.42 -6.35 14.27
N LEU A 182 -9.68 -5.86 13.05
CA LEU A 182 -8.95 -4.68 12.57
C LEU A 182 -9.34 -3.47 13.43
N PRO A 183 -8.39 -2.63 13.85
CA PRO A 183 -8.71 -1.40 14.55
C PRO A 183 -9.76 -0.60 13.78
N PRO A 184 -10.80 -0.07 14.47
CA PRO A 184 -11.82 0.72 13.81
C PRO A 184 -11.20 1.94 13.13
N ILE A 185 -11.64 2.23 11.91
CA ILE A 185 -11.17 3.37 11.14
C ILE A 185 -12.32 3.92 10.29
N HIS A 186 -12.42 5.24 10.22
CA HIS A 186 -13.31 5.88 9.25
C HIS A 186 -12.64 5.85 7.88
N ILE A 187 -13.26 5.15 6.92
CA ILE A 187 -12.73 4.99 5.57
C ILE A 187 -13.82 5.18 4.52
N THR A 188 -13.47 5.84 3.44
CA THR A 188 -14.32 6.01 2.27
C THR A 188 -13.50 5.75 1.01
N TRP A 189 -13.99 4.91 0.10
CA TRP A 189 -13.38 4.75 -1.21
C TRP A 189 -14.30 5.26 -2.32
N HIS A 190 -13.71 5.90 -3.30
CA HIS A 190 -14.38 6.49 -4.44
C HIS A 190 -14.01 5.72 -5.70
N THR A 191 -15.00 5.43 -6.56
CA THR A 191 -14.81 4.68 -7.80
C THR A 191 -15.47 5.36 -8.99
N LYS A 192 -14.98 5.08 -10.21
CA LYS A 192 -15.46 5.72 -11.46
C LYS A 192 -16.89 5.35 -11.86
N LYS A 193 -17.50 4.30 -11.31
CA LYS A 193 -18.80 3.78 -11.78
C LYS A 193 -20.01 4.08 -10.90
N CYS A 194 -19.84 4.68 -9.75
CA CYS A 194 -20.96 5.09 -8.89
C CYS A 194 -20.58 6.32 -8.10
N SER A 195 -21.45 7.31 -8.14
CA SER A 195 -21.51 8.39 -7.15
C SER A 195 -21.87 7.87 -5.75
N ASN A 196 -21.75 6.58 -5.53
CA ASN A 196 -22.09 5.93 -4.28
C ASN A 196 -20.85 5.88 -3.38
N ILE A 197 -20.88 6.76 -2.40
CA ILE A 197 -19.99 6.76 -1.26
C ILE A 197 -20.37 5.56 -0.41
N THR A 198 -19.54 4.52 -0.38
CA THR A 198 -19.70 3.45 0.62
C THR A 198 -19.02 3.90 1.89
N LEU A 199 -19.80 4.39 2.84
CA LEU A 199 -19.33 4.70 4.19
C LEU A 199 -19.20 3.37 4.95
N TYR A 200 -17.97 2.95 5.23
CA TYR A 200 -17.76 1.89 6.21
C TYR A 200 -17.97 2.48 7.61
N LYS A 201 -19.12 2.22 8.20
CA LYS A 201 -19.35 2.45 9.63
C LYS A 201 -18.90 1.19 10.36
N PRO A 202 -18.04 1.29 11.39
CA PRO A 202 -17.77 0.13 12.23
C PRO A 202 -19.10 -0.35 12.80
N THR A 203 -19.41 -1.63 12.60
CA THR A 203 -20.48 -2.30 13.35
C THR A 203 -20.01 -2.39 14.81
N ASN A 204 -20.81 -1.84 15.73
CA ASN A 204 -20.64 -2.01 17.16
C ASN A 204 -20.59 -3.47 17.56
#